data_2dd98c94698a4d73cd7d2284527dee1c
#
_entry.id   2dd98c94698a4d73cd7d2284527dee1c
#
_cell.length_a   1.000
_cell.length_b   1.000
_cell.length_c   1.000
_cell.angle_alpha   90.00
_cell.angle_beta   90.00
_cell.angle_gamma   90.00
#
_symmetry.space_group_name_H-M   'P 1'
#
loop_
_entity.id
_entity.type
_entity.pdbx_description
1 polymer ?
#
loop_
_entity_poly.entity_id
_entity_poly.type
_entity_poly.pdbx_seq_one_letter_code
_entity_poly.pdbx_strand_id
1 'polypeptide(L)'
;MTNKQKTDALDKLIRMSQTIKEHNSDNPDFKNWKYLCVRTLISIYGEKSSEAMQIANMKFYYNPRLWVSGRNYSQEHLECFNRDFEQAIKLLELLKSDKEL
;
A
#
# COMPACT_ATOMS: atom_id res chain seq x y z
N MET A 1 -5.17 19.45 -8.33
CA MET A 1 -5.95 18.97 -7.16
C MET A 1 -5.77 19.92 -6.00
N THR A 2 -6.85 20.35 -5.37
CA THR A 2 -6.78 21.20 -4.19
C THR A 2 -6.30 20.43 -2.97
N ASN A 3 -5.85 21.15 -1.92
CA ASN A 3 -5.44 20.47 -0.68
C ASN A 3 -6.58 19.66 -0.07
N LYS A 4 -7.81 20.15 -0.14
CA LYS A 4 -8.97 19.41 0.35
C LYS A 4 -9.20 18.13 -0.46
N GLN A 5 -9.13 18.21 -1.78
CA GLN A 5 -9.29 17.04 -2.64
C GLN A 5 -8.20 15.99 -2.37
N LYS A 6 -6.97 16.44 -2.21
CA LYS A 6 -5.83 15.59 -1.86
C LYS A 6 -6.08 14.87 -0.53
N THR A 7 -6.45 15.62 0.51
CA THR A 7 -6.71 15.07 1.83
C THR A 7 -7.87 14.07 1.80
N ASP A 8 -8.94 14.41 1.11
CA ASP A 8 -10.11 13.53 0.99
C ASP A 8 -9.76 12.23 0.26
N ALA A 9 -8.96 12.31 -0.80
CA ALA A 9 -8.52 11.12 -1.55
C ALA A 9 -7.66 10.21 -0.69
N LEU A 10 -6.72 10.76 0.06
CA LEU A 10 -5.87 9.98 0.95
C LEU A 10 -6.66 9.37 2.11
N ASP A 11 -7.58 10.13 2.68
CA ASP A 11 -8.45 9.64 3.76
C ASP A 11 -9.31 8.47 3.28
N LYS A 12 -9.83 8.54 2.06
CA LYS A 12 -10.61 7.45 1.49
C LYS A 12 -9.79 6.16 1.39
N LEU A 13 -8.54 6.25 0.96
CA LEU A 13 -7.66 5.09 0.87
C LEU A 13 -7.38 4.49 2.26
N ILE A 14 -7.18 5.33 3.26
CA ILE A 14 -6.95 4.88 4.63
C ILE A 14 -8.18 4.14 5.15
N ARG A 15 -9.38 4.69 4.93
CA ARG A 15 -10.62 4.04 5.34
C ARG A 15 -10.83 2.71 4.63
N MET A 16 -10.55 2.66 3.33
CA MET A 16 -10.65 1.41 2.56
C MET A 16 -9.73 0.33 3.12
N SER A 17 -8.54 0.69 3.58
CA SER A 17 -7.59 -0.27 4.14
C SER A 17 -8.18 -0.99 5.35
N GLN A 18 -9.03 -0.31 6.12
CA GLN A 18 -9.65 -0.87 7.32
C GLN A 18 -10.72 -1.93 7.00
N THR A 19 -11.20 -1.97 5.77
CA THR A 19 -12.19 -2.96 5.34
C THR A 19 -11.57 -4.24 4.78
N ILE A 20 -10.25 -4.24 4.57
CA ILE A 20 -9.55 -5.40 4.03
C ILE A 20 -9.32 -6.39 5.18
N LYS A 21 -10.00 -7.54 5.13
CA LYS A 21 -9.97 -8.54 6.20
C LYS A 21 -8.96 -9.65 5.95
N GLU A 22 -8.79 -10.05 4.70
CA GLU A 22 -7.83 -11.08 4.34
C GLU A 22 -6.47 -10.45 4.02
N HIS A 23 -5.49 -10.68 4.87
CA HIS A 23 -4.14 -10.16 4.73
C HIS A 23 -3.31 -11.10 3.85
N ASN A 24 -3.64 -11.11 2.56
CA ASN A 24 -3.02 -11.95 1.56
C ASN A 24 -2.87 -11.13 0.27
N SER A 25 -1.69 -11.17 -0.33
CA SER A 25 -1.40 -10.43 -1.55
C SER A 25 -2.28 -10.87 -2.74
N ASP A 26 -2.88 -12.06 -2.68
CA ASP A 26 -3.79 -12.55 -3.73
C ASP A 26 -5.24 -12.10 -3.51
N ASN A 27 -5.57 -11.52 -2.37
CA ASN A 27 -6.92 -11.03 -2.09
C ASN A 27 -7.32 -9.96 -3.10
N PRO A 28 -8.42 -10.15 -3.88
CA PRO A 28 -8.85 -9.16 -4.87
C PRO A 28 -9.12 -7.77 -4.28
N ASP A 29 -9.68 -7.71 -3.08
CA ASP A 29 -9.94 -6.42 -2.41
C ASP A 29 -8.64 -5.70 -2.11
N PHE A 30 -7.62 -6.43 -1.66
CA PHE A 30 -6.31 -5.85 -1.43
C PHE A 30 -5.66 -5.39 -2.74
N LYS A 31 -5.72 -6.19 -3.80
CA LYS A 31 -5.14 -5.83 -5.09
C LYS A 31 -5.77 -4.54 -5.63
N ASN A 32 -7.08 -4.42 -5.52
CA ASN A 32 -7.79 -3.21 -5.92
C ASN A 32 -7.35 -2.01 -5.09
N TRP A 33 -7.23 -2.18 -3.78
CA TRP A 33 -6.77 -1.11 -2.88
C TRP A 33 -5.36 -0.64 -3.25
N LYS A 34 -4.43 -1.58 -3.46
CA LYS A 34 -3.06 -1.23 -3.85
C LYS A 34 -3.03 -0.46 -5.16
N TYR A 35 -3.80 -0.92 -6.14
CA TYR A 35 -3.92 -0.23 -7.44
C TYR A 35 -4.42 1.19 -7.26
N LEU A 36 -5.48 1.37 -6.47
CA LEU A 36 -6.05 2.71 -6.22
C LEU A 36 -5.07 3.61 -5.49
N CYS A 37 -4.30 3.07 -4.55
CA CYS A 37 -3.26 3.84 -3.86
C CYS A 37 -2.23 4.38 -4.85
N VAL A 38 -1.70 3.52 -5.71
CA VAL A 38 -0.69 3.92 -6.69
C VAL A 38 -1.26 4.96 -7.65
N ARG A 39 -2.47 4.72 -8.18
CA ARG A 39 -3.11 5.65 -9.11
C ARG A 39 -3.38 7.02 -8.48
N THR A 40 -3.86 7.02 -7.24
CA THR A 40 -4.11 8.26 -6.51
C THR A 40 -2.82 9.04 -6.28
N LEU A 41 -1.76 8.36 -5.86
CA LEU A 41 -0.47 9.01 -5.62
C LEU A 41 0.14 9.55 -6.93
N ILE A 42 -0.03 8.84 -8.03
CA ILE A 42 0.39 9.33 -9.34
C ILE A 42 -0.37 10.63 -9.69
N SER A 43 -1.67 10.65 -9.43
CA SER A 43 -2.49 11.84 -9.70
C SER A 43 -2.07 13.05 -8.87
N ILE A 44 -1.65 12.82 -7.62
CA ILE A 44 -1.28 13.91 -6.71
C ILE A 44 0.16 14.34 -6.91
N TYR A 45 1.09 13.40 -7.01
CA TYR A 45 2.54 13.68 -6.93
C TYR A 45 3.27 13.46 -8.25
N GLY A 46 2.67 12.76 -9.21
CA GLY A 46 3.29 12.47 -10.49
C GLY A 46 3.66 11.01 -10.66
N GLU A 47 3.81 10.60 -11.91
CA GLU A 47 4.01 9.21 -12.29
C GLU A 47 5.33 8.63 -11.76
N LYS A 48 6.36 9.46 -11.69
CA LYS A 48 7.70 9.03 -11.22
C LYS A 48 7.98 9.51 -9.80
N SER A 49 6.95 9.89 -9.06
CA SER A 49 7.12 10.38 -7.70
C SER A 49 7.60 9.27 -6.76
N SER A 50 8.38 9.65 -5.74
CA SER A 50 8.80 8.69 -4.72
C SER A 50 7.63 8.14 -3.92
N GLU A 51 6.59 8.96 -3.72
CA GLU A 51 5.37 8.57 -3.01
C GLU A 51 4.67 7.40 -3.71
N ALA A 52 4.45 7.52 -5.03
CA ALA A 52 3.82 6.45 -5.81
C ALA A 52 4.73 5.21 -5.90
N MET A 53 6.02 5.43 -6.11
CA MET A 53 6.98 4.34 -6.28
C MET A 53 7.14 3.51 -5.00
N GLN A 54 7.07 4.13 -3.83
CA GLN A 54 7.19 3.39 -2.58
C GLN A 54 6.14 2.29 -2.46
N ILE A 55 4.88 2.60 -2.74
CA ILE A 55 3.81 1.61 -2.65
C ILE A 55 3.88 0.64 -3.85
N ALA A 56 4.15 1.15 -5.05
CA ALA A 56 4.23 0.30 -6.24
C ALA A 56 5.29 -0.79 -6.09
N ASN A 57 6.41 -0.49 -5.42
CA ASN A 57 7.52 -1.41 -5.26
C ASN A 57 7.39 -2.33 -4.04
N MET A 58 6.42 -2.12 -3.18
CA MET A 58 6.17 -3.03 -2.07
C MET A 58 5.62 -4.36 -2.57
N LYS A 59 6.19 -5.47 -2.10
CA LYS A 59 5.80 -6.81 -2.56
C LYS A 59 4.56 -7.34 -1.85
N PHE A 60 4.42 -7.06 -0.57
CA PHE A 60 3.35 -7.59 0.29
C PHE A 60 3.36 -9.11 0.39
N TYR A 61 4.49 -9.73 0.10
CA TYR A 61 4.70 -11.17 0.28
C TYR A 61 6.19 -11.43 0.50
N TYR A 62 6.50 -12.62 1.02
CA TYR A 62 7.87 -13.06 1.23
C TYR A 62 8.48 -13.47 -0.11
N ASN A 63 9.65 -12.92 -0.44
CA ASN A 63 10.34 -13.20 -1.70
C ASN A 63 11.79 -13.58 -1.43
N PRO A 64 12.06 -14.84 -1.04
CA PRO A 64 13.43 -15.29 -0.75
C PRO A 64 14.22 -15.46 -2.05
N ARG A 65 15.55 -15.50 -1.93
CA ARG A 65 16.42 -15.78 -3.07
C ARG A 65 16.22 -17.19 -3.62
N LEU A 66 15.88 -18.12 -2.74
CA LEU A 66 15.69 -19.52 -3.09
C LEU A 66 14.43 -20.06 -2.44
N TRP A 67 13.54 -20.61 -3.25
CA TRP A 67 12.35 -21.28 -2.78
C TRP A 67 12.67 -22.74 -2.52
N VAL A 68 12.42 -23.20 -1.29
CA VAL A 68 12.66 -24.59 -0.90
C VAL A 68 11.39 -25.41 -1.13
N SER A 69 11.50 -26.44 -1.95
CA SER A 69 10.36 -27.31 -2.25
C SER A 69 9.85 -28.00 -0.99
N GLY A 70 8.53 -27.99 -0.83
CA GLY A 70 7.87 -28.61 0.33
C GLY A 70 7.82 -27.76 1.58
N ARG A 71 8.52 -26.62 1.63
CA ARG A 71 8.45 -25.73 2.77
C ARG A 71 7.20 -24.82 2.69
N ASN A 72 6.52 -24.65 3.82
CA ASN A 72 5.37 -23.78 3.93
C ASN A 72 5.84 -22.37 4.30
N TYR A 73 5.55 -21.39 3.44
CA TYR A 73 5.94 -20.00 3.61
C TYR A 73 4.78 -19.10 4.08
N SER A 74 3.68 -19.69 4.54
CA SER A 74 2.48 -18.93 4.92
C SER A 74 2.76 -17.89 6.00
N GLN A 75 3.56 -18.25 7.00
CA GLN A 75 3.92 -17.35 8.10
C GLN A 75 4.75 -16.17 7.58
N GLU A 76 5.75 -16.45 6.76
CA GLU A 76 6.63 -15.43 6.20
C GLU A 76 5.84 -14.49 5.28
N HIS A 77 4.92 -15.02 4.48
CA HIS A 77 4.06 -14.18 3.62
C HIS A 77 3.18 -13.26 4.46
N LEU A 78 2.58 -13.78 5.52
CA LEU A 78 1.73 -12.97 6.40
C LEU A 78 2.52 -11.86 7.09
N GLU A 79 3.71 -12.17 7.59
CA GLU A 79 4.56 -11.19 8.25
C GLU A 79 4.98 -10.07 7.27
N CYS A 80 5.37 -10.45 6.06
CA CYS A 80 5.75 -9.47 5.04
C CYS A 80 4.55 -8.62 4.60
N PHE A 81 3.37 -9.24 4.43
CA PHE A 81 2.16 -8.50 4.10
C PHE A 81 1.85 -7.46 5.18
N ASN A 82 1.82 -7.87 6.43
CA ASN A 82 1.46 -6.98 7.54
C ASN A 82 2.45 -5.83 7.67
N ARG A 83 3.74 -6.11 7.52
CA ARG A 83 4.78 -5.07 7.56
C ARG A 83 4.57 -4.04 6.45
N ASP A 84 4.41 -4.50 5.22
CA ASP A 84 4.28 -3.61 4.07
C ASP A 84 2.94 -2.86 4.10
N PHE A 85 1.87 -3.54 4.51
CA PHE A 85 0.56 -2.94 4.63
C PHE A 85 0.57 -1.81 5.67
N GLU A 86 1.19 -2.05 6.83
CA GLU A 86 1.34 -1.03 7.86
C GLU A 86 2.16 0.16 7.36
N GLN A 87 3.27 -0.10 6.64
CA GLN A 87 4.10 0.96 6.08
C GLN A 87 3.35 1.78 5.04
N ALA A 88 2.55 1.13 4.19
CA ALA A 88 1.75 1.84 3.20
C ALA A 88 0.71 2.75 3.86
N ILE A 89 0.03 2.26 4.90
CA ILE A 89 -0.96 3.06 5.64
C ILE A 89 -0.27 4.23 6.33
N LYS A 90 0.88 4.02 6.95
CA LYS A 90 1.64 5.10 7.59
C LYS A 90 2.06 6.16 6.59
N LEU A 91 2.46 5.76 5.39
CA LEU A 91 2.79 6.71 4.34
C LEU A 91 1.57 7.56 3.96
N LEU A 92 0.41 6.93 3.78
CA LEU A 92 -0.82 7.66 3.44
C LEU A 92 -1.21 8.63 4.57
N GLU A 93 -1.08 8.21 5.82
CA GLU A 93 -1.37 9.07 6.97
C GLU A 93 -0.42 10.26 7.03
N LEU A 94 0.86 10.02 6.80
CA LEU A 94 1.87 11.08 6.78
C LEU A 94 1.58 12.09 5.68
N LEU A 95 1.27 11.63 4.47
CA LEU A 95 0.96 12.49 3.34
C LEU A 95 -0.34 13.27 3.58
N LYS A 96 -1.32 12.66 4.23
CA LYS A 96 -2.57 13.32 4.58
C LYS A 96 -2.35 14.45 5.57
N SER A 97 -1.47 14.26 6.53
CA SER A 97 -1.17 15.26 7.56
C SER A 97 -0.17 16.32 7.10
N ASP A 98 0.48 16.10 5.95
CA ASP A 98 1.47 17.04 5.42
C ASP A 98 0.76 18.30 4.92
N LYS A 99 1.05 19.41 5.57
CA LYS A 99 0.49 20.71 5.18
C LYS A 99 1.52 21.44 4.36
N GLU A 100 1.08 21.99 3.24
CA GLU A 100 1.94 22.83 2.44
C GLU A 100 2.40 24.04 3.25
N LEU A 101 3.66 24.29 3.14
CA LEU A 101 4.29 25.45 3.78
C LEU A 101 4.24 26.66 2.86
#